data_9db3790504438851db72575a5a983b0d
#
_entry.id   9db3790504438851db72575a5a983b0d
#
_cell.length_a   1.000
_cell.length_b   1.000
_cell.length_c   1.000
_cell.angle_alpha   90.00
_cell.angle_beta   90.00
_cell.angle_gamma   90.00
#
_symmetry.space_group_name_H-M   'P 1'
#
loop_
_entity.id
_entity.type
_entity.pdbx_description
1 polymer ?
#
loop_
_entity_poly.entity_id
_entity_poly.type
_entity_poly.pdbx_seq_one_letter_code
_entity_poly.pdbx_strand_id
1 'polypeptide(L)'
;MELKTKESGLKFAVIVEGAGPQPAAADTVLMHYEIWVGEGVTSSNYDHGNEVYVDFLYDSTYDEENPFNGPVEIIIGAETPKDEVYQRGQSIAGLDEALLEMKVGGKVALDIPPHLAYGEEGASSFHTFHGYRTPPHMSIRCNIELVEIKPELEHKKEIPDSGPAYEAV
;
A
#
# COMPACT_ATOMS: atom_id res chain seq x y z
N MET A 1 0.22 18.49 11.80
CA MET A 1 -0.76 18.34 10.68
C MET A 1 -1.99 17.62 11.19
N GLU A 2 -3.14 18.23 11.03
CA GLU A 2 -4.40 17.64 11.49
C GLU A 2 -4.99 16.73 10.40
N LEU A 3 -5.25 15.47 10.75
CA LEU A 3 -5.89 14.52 9.86
C LEU A 3 -7.41 14.65 9.93
N LYS A 4 -8.06 14.70 8.78
CA LYS A 4 -9.53 14.66 8.66
C LYS A 4 -9.98 13.20 8.59
N THR A 5 -11.09 12.88 9.23
CA THR A 5 -11.67 11.54 9.20
C THR A 5 -12.78 11.45 8.18
N LYS A 6 -12.69 10.46 7.29
CA LYS A 6 -13.74 10.12 6.32
C LYS A 6 -14.80 9.24 6.96
N GLU A 7 -15.94 9.11 6.29
CA GLU A 7 -17.03 8.24 6.72
C GLU A 7 -16.61 6.77 6.91
N SER A 8 -15.67 6.29 6.06
CA SER A 8 -15.09 4.95 6.17
C SER A 8 -14.24 4.74 7.43
N GLY A 9 -13.81 5.81 8.08
CA GLY A 9 -12.84 5.79 9.18
C GLY A 9 -11.42 6.12 8.76
N LEU A 10 -11.13 6.18 7.46
CA LEU A 10 -9.83 6.60 6.94
C LEU A 10 -9.54 8.05 7.38
N LYS A 11 -8.37 8.26 7.97
CA LYS A 11 -7.90 9.60 8.28
C LYS A 11 -6.86 10.02 7.26
N PHE A 12 -6.94 11.27 6.81
CA PHE A 12 -6.05 11.79 5.79
C PHE A 12 -5.77 13.28 5.96
N ALA A 13 -4.63 13.70 5.40
CA ALA A 13 -4.30 15.11 5.18
C ALA A 13 -3.54 15.25 3.87
N VAL A 14 -3.90 16.24 3.08
CA VAL A 14 -3.19 16.55 1.84
C VAL A 14 -1.89 17.28 2.18
N ILE A 15 -0.76 16.72 1.75
CA ILE A 15 0.57 17.33 1.88
C ILE A 15 0.89 18.14 0.63
N VAL A 16 0.64 17.55 -0.54
CA VAL A 16 0.82 18.19 -1.85
C VAL A 16 -0.39 17.87 -2.72
N GLU A 17 -1.01 18.90 -3.27
CA GLU A 17 -2.04 18.70 -4.29
C GLU A 17 -1.41 18.26 -5.62
N GLY A 18 -1.91 17.17 -6.17
CA GLY A 18 -1.51 16.74 -7.49
C GLY A 18 -2.19 17.58 -8.59
N ALA A 19 -1.51 17.76 -9.70
CA ALA A 19 -2.02 18.47 -10.87
C ALA A 19 -2.27 17.58 -12.08
N GLY A 20 -1.85 16.32 -12.01
CA GLY A 20 -2.02 15.34 -13.08
C GLY A 20 -3.38 14.65 -13.08
N PRO A 21 -3.53 13.59 -13.89
CA PRO A 21 -4.78 12.85 -13.95
C PRO A 21 -5.11 12.12 -12.65
N GLN A 22 -6.38 11.81 -12.49
CA GLN A 22 -6.91 11.03 -11.36
C GLN A 22 -7.10 9.58 -11.80
N PRO A 23 -6.66 8.60 -11.01
CA PRO A 23 -6.84 7.21 -11.35
C PRO A 23 -8.28 6.73 -11.14
N ALA A 24 -8.60 5.62 -11.79
CA ALA A 24 -9.87 4.91 -11.63
C ALA A 24 -9.63 3.51 -11.04
N ALA A 25 -10.71 2.86 -10.63
CA ALA A 25 -10.64 1.47 -10.18
C ALA A 25 -10.03 0.57 -11.26
N ALA A 26 -9.23 -0.40 -10.85
CA ALA A 26 -8.47 -1.32 -11.67
C ALA A 26 -7.27 -0.72 -12.42
N ASP A 27 -7.03 0.59 -12.29
CA ASP A 27 -5.79 1.18 -12.81
C ASP A 27 -4.58 0.65 -12.05
N THR A 28 -3.48 0.48 -12.77
CA THR A 28 -2.16 0.24 -12.18
C THR A 28 -1.46 1.57 -12.00
N VAL A 29 -1.04 1.86 -10.78
CA VAL A 29 -0.35 3.09 -10.43
C VAL A 29 1.03 2.81 -9.87
N LEU A 30 1.94 3.77 -10.00
CA LEU A 30 3.19 3.80 -9.26
C LEU A 30 3.05 4.76 -8.10
N MET A 31 3.41 4.32 -6.92
CA MET A 31 3.42 5.17 -5.74
C MET A 31 4.69 5.01 -4.91
N HIS A 32 5.14 6.09 -4.32
CA HIS A 32 6.07 6.06 -3.21
C HIS A 32 5.31 6.00 -1.89
N TYR A 33 5.92 5.39 -0.89
CA TYR A 33 5.39 5.41 0.47
C TYR A 33 6.48 5.53 1.53
N GLU A 34 6.07 6.05 2.66
CA GLU A 34 6.78 5.98 3.93
C GLU A 34 5.80 5.41 4.95
N ILE A 35 6.19 4.39 5.70
CA ILE A 35 5.31 3.71 6.67
C ILE A 35 5.89 3.81 8.06
N TRP A 36 5.05 4.18 9.01
CA TRP A 36 5.35 4.21 10.43
C TRP A 36 4.49 3.19 11.18
N VAL A 37 4.97 2.81 12.36
CA VAL A 37 4.18 2.00 13.28
C VAL A 37 2.98 2.82 13.75
N GLY A 38 1.78 2.30 13.55
CA GLY A 38 0.55 2.94 13.96
C GLY A 38 0.18 2.69 15.42
N GLU A 39 -0.89 3.33 15.85
CA GLU A 39 -1.48 3.09 17.17
C GLU A 39 -1.95 1.65 17.32
N GLY A 40 -1.96 1.15 18.56
CA GLY A 40 -2.38 -0.21 18.89
C GLY A 40 -1.26 -1.24 18.86
N VAL A 41 -0.04 -0.86 18.47
CA VAL A 41 1.13 -1.74 18.56
C VAL A 41 1.71 -1.64 19.96
N THR A 42 1.77 -2.79 20.63
CA THR A 42 2.47 -2.92 21.90
C THR A 42 3.68 -3.83 21.74
N SER A 43 4.66 -3.71 22.61
CA SER A 43 5.84 -4.56 22.57
C SER A 43 5.51 -6.06 22.65
N SER A 44 4.38 -6.41 23.25
CA SER A 44 3.89 -7.79 23.32
C SER A 44 3.32 -8.32 21.99
N ASN A 45 2.95 -7.43 21.07
CA ASN A 45 2.41 -7.79 19.75
C ASN A 45 3.51 -7.90 18.68
N TYR A 46 4.75 -7.61 19.05
CA TYR A 46 5.88 -7.60 18.14
C TYR A 46 6.87 -8.72 18.49
N ASP A 47 7.10 -9.63 17.53
CA ASP A 47 7.87 -10.87 17.75
C ASP A 47 9.36 -10.68 18.03
N HIS A 48 9.88 -9.48 18.01
CA HIS A 48 11.32 -9.27 18.09
C HIS A 48 11.83 -8.71 19.43
N GLY A 49 10.96 -8.63 20.44
CA GLY A 49 11.39 -8.20 21.79
C GLY A 49 11.97 -6.78 21.86
N ASN A 50 11.90 -6.05 20.79
CA ASN A 50 12.35 -4.66 20.75
C ASN A 50 11.21 -3.73 21.15
N GLU A 51 11.54 -2.68 21.88
CA GLU A 51 10.58 -1.62 22.15
C GLU A 51 10.07 -1.03 20.84
N VAL A 52 8.77 -1.11 20.65
CA VAL A 52 8.12 -0.50 19.48
C VAL A 52 7.80 0.94 19.84
N TYR A 53 8.52 1.84 19.22
CA TYR A 53 8.24 3.27 19.37
C TYR A 53 7.15 3.68 18.39
N VAL A 54 6.08 4.25 18.90
CA VAL A 54 5.08 4.96 18.08
C VAL A 54 5.83 6.06 17.32
N ASP A 55 5.52 6.22 16.03
CA ASP A 55 6.18 7.15 15.12
C ASP A 55 7.59 6.73 14.63
N PHE A 56 8.00 5.50 14.83
CA PHE A 56 9.20 4.99 14.19
C PHE A 56 8.96 4.73 12.70
N LEU A 57 9.82 5.28 11.85
CA LEU A 57 9.79 5.01 10.41
C LEU A 57 10.16 3.55 10.16
N TYR A 58 9.25 2.82 9.58
CA TYR A 58 9.35 1.38 9.38
C TYR A 58 10.01 1.02 8.07
N ASP A 59 9.56 1.69 7.01
CA ASP A 59 10.03 1.49 5.66
C ASP A 59 9.76 2.73 4.81
N SER A 60 10.62 2.93 3.81
CA SER A 60 10.50 4.05 2.88
C SER A 60 11.02 3.64 1.51
N THR A 61 10.22 3.87 0.49
CA THR A 61 10.64 3.68 -0.90
C THR A 61 11.60 4.76 -1.40
N TYR A 62 11.80 5.81 -0.62
CA TYR A 62 12.78 6.86 -0.90
C TYR A 62 14.18 6.54 -0.35
N ASP A 63 14.30 5.52 0.47
CA ASP A 63 15.57 5.16 1.09
C ASP A 63 16.50 4.52 0.06
N GLU A 64 17.54 5.25 -0.35
CA GLU A 64 18.52 4.81 -1.34
C GLU A 64 19.37 3.63 -0.87
N GLU A 65 19.47 3.41 0.43
CA GLU A 65 20.18 2.26 1.01
C GLU A 65 19.33 0.99 0.98
N ASN A 66 18.03 1.13 0.79
CA ASN A 66 17.14 0.00 0.64
C ASN A 66 17.30 -0.60 -0.76
N PRO A 67 17.68 -1.89 -0.89
CA PRO A 67 17.83 -2.54 -2.19
C PRO A 67 16.53 -2.60 -3.01
N PHE A 68 15.39 -2.37 -2.36
CA PHE A 68 14.07 -2.34 -2.97
C PHE A 68 13.52 -0.91 -3.09
N ASN A 69 14.39 0.10 -3.06
CA ASN A 69 13.99 1.49 -3.24
C ASN A 69 13.32 1.71 -4.60
N GLY A 70 12.57 2.80 -4.68
CA GLY A 70 11.82 3.14 -5.88
C GLY A 70 10.31 2.93 -5.71
N PRO A 71 9.52 3.52 -6.61
CA PRO A 71 8.07 3.43 -6.52
C PRO A 71 7.58 2.00 -6.72
N VAL A 72 6.54 1.65 -5.99
CA VAL A 72 5.88 0.34 -6.09
C VAL A 72 4.66 0.40 -6.99
N GLU A 73 4.38 -0.71 -7.67
CA GLU A 73 3.15 -0.87 -8.43
C GLU A 73 2.01 -1.31 -7.52
N ILE A 74 0.88 -0.63 -7.65
CA ILE A 74 -0.38 -0.98 -6.99
C ILE A 74 -1.48 -1.03 -8.05
N ILE A 75 -2.29 -2.07 -8.02
CA ILE A 75 -3.51 -2.18 -8.81
C ILE A 75 -4.67 -1.82 -7.89
N ILE A 76 -5.35 -0.72 -8.18
CA ILE A 76 -6.42 -0.22 -7.32
C ILE A 76 -7.59 -1.22 -7.28
N GLY A 77 -7.92 -1.68 -6.08
CA GLY A 77 -8.96 -2.67 -5.85
C GLY A 77 -8.49 -4.13 -5.82
N ALA A 78 -7.20 -4.38 -6.08
CA ALA A 78 -6.65 -5.74 -6.07
C ALA A 78 -6.17 -6.15 -4.67
N GLU A 79 -7.09 -6.29 -3.73
CA GLU A 79 -6.78 -6.70 -2.37
C GLU A 79 -6.23 -8.14 -2.31
N THR A 80 -5.30 -8.37 -1.41
CA THR A 80 -4.79 -9.72 -1.16
C THR A 80 -5.84 -10.53 -0.41
N PRO A 81 -6.31 -11.68 -0.96
CA PRO A 81 -7.13 -12.59 -0.19
C PRO A 81 -6.39 -13.06 1.07
N LYS A 82 -7.13 -13.27 2.16
CA LYS A 82 -6.56 -13.59 3.48
C LYS A 82 -5.67 -14.84 3.50
N ASP A 83 -5.95 -15.78 2.63
CA ASP A 83 -5.28 -17.08 2.56
C ASP A 83 -4.18 -17.15 1.49
N GLU A 84 -3.91 -16.04 0.81
CA GLU A 84 -2.95 -15.99 -0.28
C GLU A 84 -1.73 -15.14 0.06
N VAL A 85 -0.57 -15.59 -0.41
CA VAL A 85 0.66 -14.81 -0.34
C VAL A 85 0.51 -13.56 -1.21
N TYR A 86 1.01 -12.44 -0.72
CA TYR A 86 1.01 -11.18 -1.47
C TYR A 86 1.59 -11.38 -2.87
N GLN A 87 0.87 -10.91 -3.85
CA GLN A 87 1.31 -10.83 -5.23
C GLN A 87 1.53 -9.36 -5.61
N ARG A 88 2.52 -9.13 -6.46
CA ARG A 88 2.85 -7.79 -6.90
C ARG A 88 1.62 -7.02 -7.40
N GLY A 89 1.42 -5.85 -6.86
CA GLY A 89 0.30 -4.98 -7.22
C GLY A 89 -0.91 -5.09 -6.32
N GLN A 90 -0.96 -6.05 -5.40
CA GLN A 90 -2.06 -6.12 -4.44
C GLN A 90 -1.98 -4.97 -3.43
N SER A 91 -3.14 -4.52 -2.97
CA SER A 91 -3.28 -3.37 -2.08
C SER A 91 -4.16 -3.69 -0.86
N ILE A 92 -4.46 -2.67 -0.09
CA ILE A 92 -5.44 -2.72 1.00
C ILE A 92 -6.52 -1.65 0.77
N ALA A 93 -7.69 -1.86 1.33
CA ALA A 93 -8.85 -1.00 1.09
C ALA A 93 -8.58 0.49 1.39
N GLY A 94 -7.83 0.79 2.43
CA GLY A 94 -7.50 2.18 2.78
C GLY A 94 -6.61 2.87 1.76
N LEU A 95 -5.67 2.16 1.13
CA LEU A 95 -4.87 2.70 0.04
C LEU A 95 -5.72 2.93 -1.21
N ASP A 96 -6.58 1.98 -1.55
CA ASP A 96 -7.47 2.09 -2.70
C ASP A 96 -8.35 3.33 -2.59
N GLU A 97 -8.95 3.55 -1.42
CA GLU A 97 -9.80 4.72 -1.16
C GLU A 97 -9.02 6.02 -1.34
N ALA A 98 -7.82 6.10 -0.81
CA ALA A 98 -6.98 7.30 -0.93
C ALA A 98 -6.55 7.55 -2.37
N LEU A 99 -6.07 6.52 -3.07
CA LEU A 99 -5.58 6.64 -4.45
C LEU A 99 -6.68 7.10 -5.42
N LEU A 100 -7.92 6.63 -5.22
CA LEU A 100 -9.06 7.03 -6.06
C LEU A 100 -9.38 8.52 -5.97
N GLU A 101 -8.99 9.20 -4.91
CA GLU A 101 -9.22 10.63 -4.72
C GLU A 101 -8.00 11.50 -5.03
N MET A 102 -6.86 10.88 -5.26
CA MET A 102 -5.61 11.60 -5.56
C MET A 102 -5.48 11.90 -7.05
N LYS A 103 -4.61 12.86 -7.35
CA LYS A 103 -4.13 13.11 -8.70
C LYS A 103 -2.63 12.89 -8.74
N VAL A 104 -2.12 12.50 -9.90
CA VAL A 104 -0.68 12.33 -10.12
C VAL A 104 0.08 13.58 -9.69
N GLY A 105 1.17 13.38 -8.95
CA GLY A 105 1.96 14.43 -8.32
C GLY A 105 1.50 14.77 -6.91
N GLY A 106 0.37 14.23 -6.46
CA GLY A 106 -0.15 14.45 -5.10
C GLY A 106 0.56 13.60 -4.06
N LYS A 107 0.59 14.13 -2.83
CA LYS A 107 1.08 13.44 -1.64
C LYS A 107 0.10 13.62 -0.50
N VAL A 108 -0.24 12.54 0.19
CA VAL A 108 -1.15 12.55 1.34
C VAL A 108 -0.57 11.78 2.52
N ALA A 109 -0.89 12.26 3.71
CA ALA A 109 -0.67 11.51 4.94
C ALA A 109 -1.93 10.73 5.28
N LEU A 110 -1.77 9.47 5.65
CA LEU A 110 -2.86 8.55 5.97
C LEU A 110 -2.68 7.94 7.36
N ASP A 111 -3.78 7.74 8.04
CA ASP A 111 -3.90 6.82 9.15
C ASP A 111 -5.04 5.85 8.81
N ILE A 112 -4.66 4.63 8.47
CA ILE A 112 -5.56 3.59 7.95
C ILE A 112 -5.98 2.71 9.12
N PRO A 113 -7.24 2.73 9.53
CA PRO A 113 -7.70 1.89 10.64
C PRO A 113 -7.64 0.40 10.26
N PRO A 114 -7.60 -0.51 11.24
CA PRO A 114 -7.43 -1.94 10.98
C PRO A 114 -8.43 -2.53 9.99
N HIS A 115 -9.69 -2.11 10.03
CA HIS A 115 -10.73 -2.63 9.13
C HIS A 115 -10.53 -2.24 7.65
N LEU A 116 -9.70 -1.24 7.37
CA LEU A 116 -9.28 -0.84 6.01
C LEU A 116 -7.86 -1.28 5.68
N ALA A 117 -7.23 -2.05 6.57
CA ALA A 117 -5.90 -2.61 6.42
C ALA A 117 -5.95 -4.14 6.59
N TYR A 118 -5.27 -4.68 7.59
CA TYR A 118 -5.17 -6.13 7.78
C TYR A 118 -6.07 -6.69 8.90
N GLY A 119 -6.92 -5.85 9.48
CA GLY A 119 -8.01 -6.26 10.35
C GLY A 119 -7.62 -6.82 11.70
N GLU A 120 -8.54 -7.59 12.25
CA GLU A 120 -8.42 -8.20 13.58
C GLU A 120 -7.40 -9.35 13.62
N GLU A 121 -7.09 -9.94 12.48
CA GLU A 121 -6.14 -11.05 12.38
C GLU A 121 -4.70 -10.56 12.13
N GLY A 122 -4.55 -9.33 11.62
CA GLY A 122 -3.26 -8.87 11.13
C GLY A 122 -2.79 -9.65 9.90
N ALA A 123 -1.52 -9.58 9.59
CA ALA A 123 -0.93 -10.33 8.48
C ALA A 123 0.55 -10.58 8.71
N SER A 124 1.05 -11.72 8.23
CA SER A 124 2.48 -11.98 8.18
C SER A 124 3.15 -11.15 7.09
N SER A 125 4.47 -11.03 7.14
CA SER A 125 5.25 -10.29 6.13
C SER A 125 5.00 -10.75 4.69
N PHE A 126 4.64 -12.00 4.50
CA PHE A 126 4.35 -12.57 3.17
C PHE A 126 2.99 -12.15 2.59
N HIS A 127 2.14 -11.53 3.39
CA HIS A 127 0.78 -11.14 3.01
C HIS A 127 0.59 -9.62 2.98
N THR A 128 1.65 -8.85 3.19
CA THR A 128 1.58 -7.39 3.22
C THR A 128 2.31 -6.78 2.02
N PHE A 129 1.78 -5.67 1.50
CA PHE A 129 2.40 -4.96 0.39
C PHE A 129 3.77 -4.35 0.75
N HIS A 130 4.03 -4.13 2.03
CA HIS A 130 5.26 -3.50 2.52
C HIS A 130 6.30 -4.51 3.06
N GLY A 131 5.98 -5.81 3.05
CA GLY A 131 6.94 -6.84 3.43
C GLY A 131 7.19 -7.01 4.94
N TYR A 132 6.43 -6.35 5.79
CA TYR A 132 6.55 -6.43 7.25
C TYR A 132 5.29 -7.02 7.88
N ARG A 133 5.49 -7.74 8.99
CA ARG A 133 4.36 -8.27 9.75
C ARG A 133 3.51 -7.12 10.30
N THR A 134 2.21 -7.27 10.18
CA THR A 134 1.23 -6.37 10.79
C THR A 134 0.50 -7.11 11.90
N PRO A 135 0.65 -6.72 13.18
CA PRO A 135 -0.09 -7.31 14.28
C PRO A 135 -1.60 -7.13 14.14
N PRO A 136 -2.40 -7.98 14.83
CA PRO A 136 -3.85 -7.76 14.92
C PRO A 136 -4.20 -6.37 15.43
N HIS A 137 -5.27 -5.79 14.90
CA HIS A 137 -5.81 -4.48 15.31
C HIS A 137 -4.87 -3.29 15.10
N MET A 138 -3.83 -3.45 14.28
CA MET A 138 -2.89 -2.36 14.01
C MET A 138 -3.44 -1.41 12.95
N SER A 139 -3.43 -0.11 13.23
CA SER A 139 -3.57 0.92 12.21
C SER A 139 -2.25 1.09 11.45
N ILE A 140 -2.34 1.50 10.19
CA ILE A 140 -1.16 1.79 9.37
C ILE A 140 -1.07 3.29 9.13
N ARG A 141 -0.01 3.91 9.62
CA ARG A 141 0.31 5.31 9.33
C ARG A 141 1.31 5.35 8.19
N CYS A 142 0.94 6.05 7.14
CA CYS A 142 1.82 6.20 5.99
C CYS A 142 1.61 7.54 5.29
N ASN A 143 2.67 7.97 4.61
CA ASN A 143 2.55 8.97 3.55
C ASN A 143 2.64 8.24 2.23
N ILE A 144 1.81 8.62 1.27
CA ILE A 144 1.88 8.09 -0.09
C ILE A 144 1.97 9.23 -1.09
N GLU A 145 2.73 9.01 -2.15
CA GLU A 145 2.84 9.91 -3.29
C GLU A 145 2.44 9.16 -4.55
N LEU A 146 1.45 9.68 -5.26
CA LEU A 146 1.04 9.11 -6.55
C LEU A 146 1.94 9.64 -7.65
N VAL A 147 2.79 8.78 -8.18
CA VAL A 147 3.82 9.15 -9.16
C VAL A 147 3.31 9.09 -10.59
N GLU A 148 2.62 8.01 -10.93
CA GLU A 148 2.21 7.74 -12.31
C GLU A 148 1.00 6.80 -12.34
N ILE A 149 0.13 7.00 -13.32
CA ILE A 149 -0.86 6.00 -13.71
C ILE A 149 -0.28 5.30 -14.92
N LYS A 150 -0.01 4.00 -14.79
CA LYS A 150 0.55 3.23 -15.89
C LYS A 150 -0.51 3.01 -16.98
N PRO A 151 -0.16 3.17 -18.26
CA PRO A 151 -1.08 2.83 -19.31
C PRO A 151 -1.39 1.33 -19.28
N GLU A 152 -2.62 0.97 -19.62
CA GLU A 152 -2.98 -0.43 -19.80
C GLU A 152 -2.02 -1.04 -20.82
N LEU A 153 -1.33 -2.10 -20.39
CA LEU A 153 -0.33 -2.73 -21.24
C LEU A 153 -1.04 -3.45 -22.39
N GLU A 154 -0.88 -2.95 -23.60
CA GLU A 154 -1.47 -3.55 -24.79
C GLU A 154 -1.12 -5.03 -24.96
N HIS A 155 0.03 -5.46 -24.46
CA HIS A 155 0.45 -6.86 -24.50
C HIS A 155 -0.44 -7.81 -23.69
N LYS A 156 -1.25 -7.34 -22.74
CA LYS A 156 -2.27 -8.16 -22.07
C LYS A 156 -3.35 -8.63 -23.04
N LYS A 157 -3.54 -7.91 -24.15
CA LYS A 157 -4.48 -8.28 -25.21
C LYS A 157 -3.89 -9.26 -26.21
N GLU A 158 -2.57 -9.39 -26.23
CA GLU A 158 -1.81 -10.20 -27.18
C GLU A 158 -1.35 -11.55 -26.62
N ILE A 159 -1.48 -11.78 -25.31
CA ILE A 159 -1.14 -13.06 -24.70
C ILE A 159 -2.18 -14.10 -25.12
N PRO A 160 -1.80 -15.10 -25.93
CA PRO A 160 -2.73 -16.13 -26.34
C PRO A 160 -3.18 -16.94 -25.10
N ASP A 161 -4.47 -17.23 -25.01
CA ASP A 161 -5.07 -18.01 -23.91
C ASP A 161 -4.43 -19.40 -23.73
N SER A 162 -3.78 -19.92 -24.76
CA SER A 162 -3.18 -21.24 -24.73
C SER A 162 -1.76 -21.28 -24.14
N GLY A 163 -1.11 -20.16 -23.92
CA GLY A 163 0.23 -20.05 -23.33
C GLY A 163 1.28 -21.03 -23.85
N PRO A 164 1.35 -21.39 -25.12
CA PRO A 164 2.23 -22.44 -25.62
C PRO A 164 3.72 -22.08 -25.50
N ALA A 165 4.04 -20.86 -25.26
CA ALA A 165 5.41 -20.39 -25.08
C ALA A 165 6.17 -21.09 -23.95
N TYR A 166 5.47 -21.66 -22.99
CA TYR A 166 6.07 -22.37 -21.87
C TYR A 166 6.43 -23.82 -22.21
N GLU A 167 5.85 -24.36 -23.26
CA GLU A 167 6.11 -25.73 -23.69
C GLU A 167 7.39 -25.85 -24.52
N ALA A 168 7.90 -24.73 -24.99
CA ALA A 168 9.08 -24.68 -25.82
C ALA A 168 10.42 -24.76 -25.07
N VAL A 169 10.36 -24.90 -23.78
CA VAL A 169 11.56 -24.95 -22.92
C VAL A 169 11.96 -26.38 -22.58
#